data_d1c60ecbf171d4ad1589be2fd3248ef7
#
_entry.id   d1c60ecbf171d4ad1589be2fd3248ef7
#
_cell.length_a   1.000
_cell.length_b   1.000
_cell.length_c   1.000
_cell.angle_alpha   90.00
_cell.angle_beta   90.00
_cell.angle_gamma   90.00
#
_symmetry.space_group_name_H-M   'P 1'
#
loop_
_entity.id
_entity.type
_entity.pdbx_description
1 polymer ?
#
loop_
_entity_poly.entity_id
_entity_poly.type
_entity_poly.pdbx_seq_one_letter_code
_entity_poly.pdbx_strand_id
1 'polypeptide(L)'
;MAAEILTDFPERLTRLREVFVGRADDGKNEPRRVSLKTCWLSQNHRGQAVFHLEGVNSISEAEKFRGLDVLLPFEQRVALPAGQYFVSDLIGCSVFENPAVPPIVSSSPCSLGEAPSLLGTIRDVQFPGEEISGTPLLEVETSGGEILIPLAVDICTKIDTKARRIDVVLPEGLRDLNQSER
;
A
#
# COMPACT_ATOMS: atom_id res chain seq x y z
N MET A 1 -21.41 3.15 17.54
CA MET A 1 -20.04 3.63 17.82
C MET A 1 -19.46 4.29 16.59
N ALA A 2 -18.67 5.34 16.75
CA ALA A 2 -18.00 6.02 15.63
C ALA A 2 -16.56 5.52 15.53
N ALA A 3 -16.06 5.38 14.31
CA ALA A 3 -14.67 5.04 14.00
C ALA A 3 -14.14 5.95 12.90
N GLU A 4 -12.87 6.23 12.93
CA GLU A 4 -12.18 6.96 11.88
C GLU A 4 -12.05 6.10 10.62
N ILE A 5 -12.20 6.72 9.46
CA ILE A 5 -12.12 6.05 8.17
C ILE A 5 -10.67 6.11 7.70
N LEU A 6 -10.04 4.94 7.59
CA LEU A 6 -8.67 4.77 7.09
C LEU A 6 -8.63 4.23 5.65
N THR A 7 -9.78 4.14 4.99
CA THR A 7 -9.88 3.59 3.62
C THR A 7 -10.23 4.66 2.61
N ASP A 8 -9.67 4.57 1.42
CA ASP A 8 -10.01 5.42 0.26
C ASP A 8 -11.38 5.09 -0.35
N PHE A 9 -12.04 4.03 0.12
CA PHE A 9 -13.32 3.54 -0.40
C PHE A 9 -14.41 3.49 0.69
N PRO A 10 -14.78 4.62 1.32
CA PRO A 10 -15.68 4.64 2.47
C PRO A 10 -17.11 4.18 2.16
N GLU A 11 -17.58 4.31 0.91
CA GLU A 11 -18.92 3.91 0.51
C GLU A 11 -19.19 2.41 0.71
N ARG A 12 -18.13 1.60 0.67
CA ARG A 12 -18.22 0.16 0.89
C ARG A 12 -18.68 -0.20 2.30
N LEU A 13 -18.32 0.63 3.28
CA LEU A 13 -18.65 0.39 4.69
C LEU A 13 -20.15 0.27 4.89
N THR A 14 -20.95 1.01 4.13
CA THR A 14 -22.42 1.00 4.23
C THR A 14 -23.08 -0.29 3.74
N ARG A 15 -22.36 -1.11 2.98
CA ARG A 15 -22.85 -2.38 2.41
C ARG A 15 -22.38 -3.61 3.18
N LEU A 16 -21.52 -3.42 4.17
CA LEU A 16 -21.01 -4.51 4.98
C LEU A 16 -22.10 -5.08 5.90
N ARG A 17 -22.10 -6.37 6.07
CA ARG A 17 -22.96 -7.09 7.01
C ARG A 17 -22.18 -7.62 8.21
N GLU A 18 -20.90 -7.77 8.05
CA GLU A 18 -19.99 -8.28 9.07
C GLU A 18 -18.61 -7.62 8.93
N VAL A 19 -17.93 -7.50 10.04
CA VAL A 19 -16.56 -6.99 10.13
C VAL A 19 -15.78 -7.80 11.13
N PHE A 20 -14.46 -7.68 11.07
CA PHE A 20 -13.58 -8.16 12.11
C PHE A 20 -13.12 -6.98 12.96
N VAL A 21 -13.06 -7.19 14.28
CA VAL A 21 -12.61 -6.16 15.21
C VAL A 21 -11.44 -6.71 16.00
N GLY A 22 -10.33 -5.98 15.97
CA GLY A 22 -9.08 -6.36 16.61
C GLY A 22 -8.06 -5.26 16.52
N ARG A 23 -6.84 -5.50 16.97
CA ARG A 23 -5.70 -4.61 16.70
C ARG A 23 -4.92 -5.15 15.53
N ALA A 24 -4.64 -4.29 14.56
CA ALA A 24 -3.89 -4.68 13.36
C ALA A 24 -2.46 -5.17 13.69
N ASP A 25 -1.86 -4.62 14.76
CA ASP A 25 -0.48 -4.93 15.18
C ASP A 25 -0.37 -6.10 16.17
N ASP A 26 -1.48 -6.61 16.68
CA ASP A 26 -1.47 -7.65 17.74
C ASP A 26 -1.47 -9.04 17.10
N GLY A 27 -0.31 -9.51 16.65
CA GLY A 27 -0.14 -10.87 16.10
C GLY A 27 -0.48 -12.01 17.07
N LYS A 28 -0.97 -11.69 18.29
CA LYS A 28 -1.33 -12.65 19.34
C LYS A 28 -2.84 -12.84 19.51
N ASN A 29 -3.65 -11.88 19.08
CA ASN A 29 -5.10 -11.95 19.21
C ASN A 29 -5.75 -11.99 17.85
N GLU A 30 -6.42 -13.10 17.51
CA GLU A 30 -7.21 -13.17 16.28
C GLU A 30 -8.34 -12.15 16.31
N PRO A 31 -8.54 -11.40 15.20
CA PRO A 31 -9.63 -10.43 15.11
C PRO A 31 -10.98 -11.12 15.28
N ARG A 32 -11.83 -10.57 16.14
CA ARG A 32 -13.15 -11.11 16.44
C ARG A 32 -14.13 -10.74 15.34
N ARG A 33 -14.81 -11.70 14.75
CA ARG A 33 -15.92 -11.49 13.82
C ARG A 33 -17.14 -10.92 14.55
N VAL A 34 -17.71 -9.83 14.03
CA VAL A 34 -18.88 -9.15 14.58
C VAL A 34 -19.85 -8.80 13.46
N SER A 35 -21.13 -9.13 13.66
CA SER A 35 -22.20 -8.79 12.73
C SER A 35 -22.58 -7.31 12.85
N LEU A 36 -22.89 -6.69 11.72
CA LEU A 36 -23.36 -5.31 11.62
C LEU A 36 -24.87 -5.26 11.42
N LYS A 37 -25.57 -4.48 12.24
CA LYS A 37 -26.97 -4.11 11.99
C LYS A 37 -27.04 -3.03 10.92
N THR A 38 -26.27 -1.97 11.09
CA THR A 38 -26.19 -0.85 10.14
C THR A 38 -24.81 -0.17 10.22
N CYS A 39 -24.41 0.43 9.11
CA CYS A 39 -23.27 1.32 9.04
C CYS A 39 -23.61 2.52 8.16
N TRP A 40 -23.21 3.70 8.55
CA TRP A 40 -23.37 4.92 7.75
C TRP A 40 -22.19 5.87 7.93
N LEU A 41 -21.95 6.69 6.92
CA LEU A 41 -20.93 7.72 6.96
C LEU A 41 -21.47 8.93 7.72
N SER A 42 -20.68 9.52 8.62
CA SER A 42 -21.06 10.67 9.39
C SER A 42 -21.14 11.92 8.49
N GLN A 43 -22.27 12.62 8.47
CA GLN A 43 -22.41 13.88 7.76
C GLN A 43 -21.80 15.06 8.53
N ASN A 44 -21.78 14.98 9.86
CA ASN A 44 -21.30 16.03 10.75
C ASN A 44 -19.79 15.99 10.98
N HIS A 45 -19.18 14.81 10.86
CA HIS A 45 -17.74 14.60 11.05
C HIS A 45 -17.19 13.90 9.83
N ARG A 46 -16.60 14.67 8.92
CA ARG A 46 -15.91 14.13 7.73
C ARG A 46 -14.79 13.17 8.19
N GLY A 47 -14.69 12.03 7.53
CA GLY A 47 -13.70 11.02 7.88
C GLY A 47 -14.13 10.04 8.99
N GLN A 48 -15.41 10.03 9.40
CA GLN A 48 -15.93 9.07 10.37
C GLN A 48 -17.08 8.23 9.81
N ALA A 49 -17.08 6.94 10.17
CA ALA A 49 -18.20 6.04 9.97
C ALA A 49 -18.80 5.64 11.31
N VAL A 50 -20.14 5.50 11.34
CA VAL A 50 -20.85 5.04 12.53
C VAL A 50 -21.32 3.61 12.33
N PHE A 51 -20.87 2.72 13.20
CA PHE A 51 -21.19 1.30 13.20
C PHE A 51 -22.19 0.97 14.30
N HIS A 52 -23.26 0.27 13.95
CA HIS A 52 -24.16 -0.38 14.88
C HIS A 52 -23.90 -1.89 14.86
N LEU A 53 -23.13 -2.35 15.83
CA LEU A 53 -22.76 -3.76 15.97
C LEU A 53 -23.92 -4.53 16.60
N GLU A 54 -24.11 -5.78 16.16
CA GLU A 54 -25.08 -6.67 16.79
C GLU A 54 -24.60 -7.07 18.19
N GLY A 55 -25.53 -7.04 19.16
CA GLY A 55 -25.22 -7.36 20.56
C GLY A 55 -24.58 -6.21 21.34
N VAL A 56 -24.36 -5.04 20.74
CA VAL A 56 -23.86 -3.84 21.43
C VAL A 56 -25.03 -2.84 21.59
N ASN A 57 -25.67 -2.85 22.76
CA ASN A 57 -26.88 -2.07 23.03
C ASN A 57 -26.67 -0.98 24.10
N SER A 58 -25.48 -0.91 24.71
CA SER A 58 -25.14 0.06 25.76
C SER A 58 -23.80 0.73 25.48
N ILE A 59 -23.59 1.89 26.11
CA ILE A 59 -22.33 2.65 26.05
C ILE A 59 -21.19 1.81 26.62
N SER A 60 -21.41 1.13 27.75
CA SER A 60 -20.39 0.29 28.40
C SER A 60 -19.97 -0.91 27.54
N GLU A 61 -20.89 -1.42 26.72
CA GLU A 61 -20.53 -2.47 25.75
C GLU A 61 -19.74 -1.89 24.59
N ALA A 62 -20.07 -0.70 24.11
CA ALA A 62 -19.36 0.00 23.04
C ALA A 62 -17.94 0.41 23.47
N GLU A 63 -17.74 0.77 24.74
CA GLU A 63 -16.43 1.13 25.29
C GLU A 63 -15.41 -0.02 25.22
N LYS A 64 -15.84 -1.27 25.21
CA LYS A 64 -14.97 -2.45 25.05
C LYS A 64 -14.29 -2.50 23.68
N PHE A 65 -14.84 -1.80 22.70
CA PHE A 65 -14.31 -1.72 21.34
C PHE A 65 -13.44 -0.48 21.11
N ARG A 66 -13.25 0.35 22.15
CA ARG A 66 -12.43 1.56 22.03
C ARG A 66 -10.96 1.19 21.80
N GLY A 67 -10.35 1.83 20.78
CA GLY A 67 -8.94 1.58 20.40
C GLY A 67 -8.72 0.25 19.68
N LEU A 68 -9.80 -0.35 19.17
CA LEU A 68 -9.73 -1.49 18.24
C LEU A 68 -9.99 -1.02 16.83
N ASP A 69 -9.36 -1.69 15.88
CA ASP A 69 -9.53 -1.46 14.45
C ASP A 69 -10.68 -2.29 13.89
N VAL A 70 -11.37 -1.73 12.90
CA VAL A 70 -12.35 -2.46 12.09
C VAL A 70 -11.66 -2.98 10.85
N LEU A 71 -11.52 -4.29 10.78
CA LEU A 71 -10.78 -4.98 9.73
C LEU A 71 -11.74 -5.70 8.78
N LEU A 72 -11.37 -5.75 7.51
CA LEU A 72 -12.08 -6.50 6.48
C LEU A 72 -11.24 -7.68 6.02
N PRO A 73 -11.89 -8.82 5.66
CA PRO A 73 -11.18 -9.94 5.05
C PRO A 73 -10.48 -9.52 3.76
N PHE A 74 -9.34 -10.13 3.51
CA PHE A 74 -8.55 -9.86 2.30
C PHE A 74 -9.34 -10.09 1.01
N GLU A 75 -10.22 -11.11 1.01
CA GLU A 75 -11.07 -11.48 -0.12
C GLU A 75 -12.12 -10.42 -0.47
N GLN A 76 -12.42 -9.54 0.49
CA GLN A 76 -13.34 -8.42 0.31
C GLN A 76 -12.65 -7.13 -0.14
N ARG A 77 -11.37 -7.17 -0.48
CA ARG A 77 -10.67 -6.01 -1.06
C ARG A 77 -11.30 -5.57 -2.38
N VAL A 78 -11.26 -4.28 -2.64
CA VAL A 78 -11.68 -3.73 -3.95
C VAL A 78 -10.70 -4.20 -5.01
N ALA A 79 -11.22 -4.66 -6.15
CA ALA A 79 -10.38 -4.82 -7.33
C ALA A 79 -9.97 -3.43 -7.83
N LEU A 80 -8.69 -3.13 -7.78
CA LEU A 80 -8.16 -1.86 -8.28
C LEU A 80 -8.07 -1.90 -9.81
N PRO A 81 -8.25 -0.75 -10.48
CA PRO A 81 -7.96 -0.61 -11.90
C PRO A 81 -6.49 -0.94 -12.22
N ALA A 82 -6.20 -1.26 -13.47
CA ALA A 82 -4.84 -1.50 -13.92
C ALA A 82 -3.95 -0.27 -13.64
N GLY A 83 -2.77 -0.49 -13.08
CA GLY A 83 -1.83 0.57 -12.73
C GLY A 83 -2.04 1.18 -11.34
N GLN A 84 -3.04 0.73 -10.58
CA GLN A 84 -3.22 1.10 -9.17
C GLN A 84 -2.87 -0.08 -8.27
N TYR A 85 -2.21 0.21 -7.16
CA TYR A 85 -1.73 -0.78 -6.20
C TYR A 85 -2.04 -0.34 -4.78
N PHE A 86 -2.33 -1.27 -3.91
CA PHE A 86 -2.36 -0.97 -2.47
C PHE A 86 -0.94 -0.82 -1.96
N VAL A 87 -0.68 0.18 -1.14
CA VAL A 87 0.63 0.41 -0.50
C VAL A 87 1.10 -0.85 0.24
N SER A 88 0.19 -1.49 0.98
CA SER A 88 0.48 -2.72 1.70
C SER A 88 0.90 -3.91 0.82
N ASP A 89 0.57 -3.90 -0.47
CA ASP A 89 0.97 -4.95 -1.41
C ASP A 89 2.34 -4.65 -2.04
N LEU A 90 2.76 -3.38 -2.02
CA LEU A 90 4.08 -2.95 -2.49
C LEU A 90 5.15 -3.14 -1.42
N ILE A 91 4.81 -2.89 -0.15
CA ILE A 91 5.75 -3.07 0.97
C ILE A 91 6.19 -4.54 1.05
N GLY A 92 7.52 -4.74 1.14
CA GLY A 92 8.15 -6.06 1.16
C GLY A 92 8.32 -6.70 -0.22
N CYS A 93 8.02 -5.98 -1.32
CA CYS A 93 8.39 -6.43 -2.66
C CYS A 93 9.88 -6.21 -2.90
N SER A 94 10.51 -7.19 -3.58
CA SER A 94 11.88 -7.06 -4.05
C SER A 94 11.93 -6.24 -5.33
N VAL A 95 12.85 -5.29 -5.38
CA VAL A 95 13.07 -4.40 -6.54
C VAL A 95 14.26 -4.89 -7.32
N PHE A 96 14.04 -5.12 -8.61
CA PHE A 96 15.07 -5.54 -9.55
C PHE A 96 15.33 -4.45 -10.57
N GLU A 97 16.57 -4.08 -10.74
CA GLU A 97 16.96 -3.15 -11.77
C GLU A 97 17.24 -3.90 -13.07
N ASN A 98 16.55 -3.47 -14.11
CA ASN A 98 16.82 -3.87 -15.47
C ASN A 98 17.81 -2.87 -16.09
N PRO A 99 18.80 -3.32 -16.86
CA PRO A 99 19.66 -2.41 -17.59
C PRO A 99 18.82 -1.53 -18.53
N ALA A 100 19.09 -0.23 -18.53
CA ALA A 100 18.46 0.66 -19.49
C ALA A 100 18.78 0.16 -20.90
N VAL A 101 17.75 -0.19 -21.68
CA VAL A 101 17.93 -0.55 -23.10
C VAL A 101 18.33 0.74 -23.81
N PRO A 102 19.58 0.86 -24.30
CA PRO A 102 19.94 2.06 -25.06
C PRO A 102 19.02 2.18 -26.28
N PRO A 103 18.62 3.38 -26.69
CA PRO A 103 17.86 3.57 -27.92
C PRO A 103 18.67 2.92 -29.07
N ILE A 104 17.99 2.07 -29.83
CA ILE A 104 18.54 1.24 -30.90
C ILE A 104 19.39 2.10 -31.85
N VAL A 105 20.70 2.07 -31.67
CA VAL A 105 21.65 2.54 -32.67
C VAL A 105 22.44 1.32 -33.12
N SER A 106 21.97 0.79 -34.27
CA SER A 106 22.65 -0.05 -35.24
C SER A 106 23.54 -1.22 -34.77
N SER A 107 23.07 -2.42 -35.15
CA SER A 107 23.89 -3.53 -35.68
C SER A 107 25.09 -3.99 -34.83
N SER A 108 24.78 -4.67 -33.71
CA SER A 108 25.62 -5.76 -33.24
C SER A 108 24.77 -6.80 -32.51
N PRO A 109 24.69 -8.04 -32.97
CA PRO A 109 23.92 -9.08 -32.31
C PRO A 109 24.81 -9.80 -31.28
N CYS A 110 25.12 -9.16 -30.17
CA CYS A 110 25.74 -9.80 -29.00
C CYS A 110 25.80 -8.84 -27.81
N SER A 111 24.63 -8.46 -27.26
CA SER A 111 24.54 -8.08 -25.85
C SER A 111 23.50 -9.00 -25.25
N LEU A 112 23.97 -10.14 -24.71
CA LEU A 112 23.22 -10.88 -23.70
C LEU A 112 22.84 -9.86 -22.64
N GLY A 113 21.54 -9.48 -22.59
CA GLY A 113 21.03 -8.52 -21.62
C GLY A 113 21.52 -8.96 -20.25
N GLU A 114 22.19 -8.07 -19.55
CA GLU A 114 22.58 -8.30 -18.17
C GLU A 114 21.34 -8.73 -17.41
N ALA A 115 21.47 -9.80 -16.64
CA ALA A 115 20.35 -10.30 -15.86
C ALA A 115 19.89 -9.21 -14.87
N PRO A 116 18.58 -9.10 -14.61
CA PRO A 116 18.06 -8.13 -13.64
C PRO A 116 18.80 -8.29 -12.32
N SER A 117 19.38 -7.20 -11.83
CA SER A 117 20.10 -7.21 -10.55
C SER A 117 19.15 -6.84 -9.41
N LEU A 118 19.21 -7.58 -8.29
CA LEU A 118 18.48 -7.24 -7.09
C LEU A 118 19.02 -5.91 -6.53
N LEU A 119 18.17 -4.89 -6.49
CA LEU A 119 18.49 -3.58 -5.94
C LEU A 119 18.25 -3.56 -4.42
N GLY A 120 17.08 -4.04 -3.98
CA GLY A 120 16.70 -4.02 -2.58
C GLY A 120 15.26 -4.46 -2.36
N THR A 121 14.71 -4.07 -1.21
CA THR A 121 13.32 -4.37 -0.81
C THR A 121 12.60 -3.08 -0.43
N ILE A 122 11.34 -2.96 -0.81
CA ILE A 122 10.52 -1.80 -0.45
C ILE A 122 10.19 -1.86 1.04
N ARG A 123 10.56 -0.80 1.77
CA ARG A 123 10.30 -0.61 3.18
C ARG A 123 9.03 0.20 3.41
N ASP A 124 8.86 1.28 2.65
CA ASP A 124 7.72 2.16 2.77
C ASP A 124 7.39 2.84 1.43
N VAL A 125 6.26 3.54 1.37
CA VAL A 125 5.84 4.34 0.22
C VAL A 125 5.51 5.74 0.70
N GLN A 126 6.29 6.72 0.28
CA GLN A 126 6.12 8.12 0.65
C GLN A 126 5.27 8.86 -0.37
N PHE A 127 4.38 9.72 0.12
CA PHE A 127 3.56 10.60 -0.72
C PHE A 127 4.09 12.03 -0.56
N PRO A 128 4.73 12.62 -1.57
CA PRO A 128 5.24 13.97 -1.49
C PRO A 128 4.07 14.98 -1.53
N GLY A 129 3.94 15.80 -0.49
CA GLY A 129 2.96 16.87 -0.37
C GLY A 129 1.68 16.52 0.39
N GLU A 130 0.93 17.57 0.79
CA GLU A 130 -0.35 17.44 1.51
C GLU A 130 -1.51 17.00 0.60
N GLU A 131 -1.37 17.12 -0.71
CA GLU A 131 -2.33 16.63 -1.70
C GLU A 131 -1.80 15.36 -2.36
N ILE A 132 -2.66 14.38 -2.54
CA ILE A 132 -2.40 13.07 -3.20
C ILE A 132 -2.02 13.23 -4.70
N SER A 133 -1.61 14.42 -5.10
CA SER A 133 -1.33 14.82 -6.49
C SER A 133 0.12 14.55 -6.93
N GLY A 134 1.01 14.17 -6.02
CA GLY A 134 2.41 13.86 -6.34
C GLY A 134 2.62 12.40 -6.74
N THR A 135 3.65 12.13 -7.54
CA THR A 135 4.07 10.74 -7.81
C THR A 135 4.60 10.12 -6.51
N PRO A 136 4.02 9.00 -6.04
CA PRO A 136 4.52 8.32 -4.84
C PRO A 136 5.97 7.88 -5.02
N LEU A 137 6.73 7.88 -3.93
CA LEU A 137 8.12 7.45 -3.88
C LEU A 137 8.21 6.14 -3.12
N LEU A 138 8.80 5.13 -3.75
CA LEU A 138 9.13 3.86 -3.12
C LEU A 138 10.43 4.03 -2.33
N GLU A 139 10.37 3.82 -1.02
CA GLU A 139 11.55 3.77 -0.17
C GLU A 139 12.11 2.35 -0.21
N VAL A 140 13.25 2.20 -0.89
CA VAL A 140 13.88 0.91 -1.12
C VAL A 140 15.13 0.78 -0.26
N GLU A 141 15.14 -0.20 0.64
CA GLU A 141 16.30 -0.56 1.44
C GLU A 141 17.24 -1.40 0.60
N THR A 142 18.47 -0.89 0.39
CA THR A 142 19.53 -1.54 -0.37
C THR A 142 20.72 -1.87 0.51
N SER A 143 21.69 -2.64 0.00
CA SER A 143 22.97 -2.89 0.71
C SER A 143 23.82 -1.64 0.94
N GLY A 144 23.59 -0.56 0.18
CA GLY A 144 24.31 0.71 0.26
C GLY A 144 23.56 1.83 1.01
N GLY A 145 22.34 1.56 1.49
CA GLY A 145 21.47 2.55 2.13
C GLY A 145 20.07 2.57 1.54
N GLU A 146 19.33 3.62 1.81
CA GLU A 146 17.98 3.83 1.29
C GLU A 146 18.02 4.57 -0.05
N ILE A 147 17.16 4.16 -0.97
CA ILE A 147 16.97 4.83 -2.27
C ILE A 147 15.49 5.13 -2.45
N LEU A 148 15.16 6.36 -2.86
CA LEU A 148 13.81 6.77 -3.22
C LEU A 148 13.61 6.61 -4.73
N ILE A 149 12.65 5.78 -5.12
CA ILE A 149 12.33 5.49 -6.52
C ILE A 149 10.91 5.98 -6.81
N PRO A 150 10.69 6.90 -7.77
CA PRO A 150 9.35 7.30 -8.16
C PRO A 150 8.52 6.12 -8.71
N LEU A 151 7.29 5.97 -8.21
CA LEU A 151 6.34 4.98 -8.72
C LEU A 151 5.70 5.50 -10.03
N ALA A 152 6.51 5.60 -11.07
CA ALA A 152 6.11 6.06 -12.39
C ALA A 152 6.23 4.92 -13.41
N VAL A 153 5.34 4.93 -14.41
CA VAL A 153 5.29 3.87 -15.45
C VAL A 153 6.60 3.78 -16.24
N ASP A 154 7.28 4.92 -16.42
CA ASP A 154 8.55 4.99 -17.14
C ASP A 154 9.72 4.41 -16.34
N ILE A 155 9.59 4.34 -15.02
CA ILE A 155 10.61 3.83 -14.10
C ILE A 155 10.27 2.40 -13.66
N CYS A 156 9.04 2.19 -13.17
CA CYS A 156 8.56 0.87 -12.75
C CYS A 156 7.92 0.15 -13.94
N THR A 157 8.74 -0.56 -14.70
CA THR A 157 8.33 -1.19 -15.97
C THR A 157 7.42 -2.39 -15.77
N LYS A 158 7.55 -3.09 -14.65
CA LYS A 158 6.70 -4.22 -14.29
C LYS A 158 6.51 -4.31 -12.79
N ILE A 159 5.26 -4.41 -12.38
CA ILE A 159 4.89 -4.57 -10.97
C ILE A 159 4.07 -5.85 -10.83
N ASP A 160 4.60 -6.83 -10.12
CA ASP A 160 3.93 -8.09 -9.79
C ASP A 160 3.87 -8.26 -8.27
N THR A 161 2.78 -7.79 -7.70
CA THR A 161 2.54 -7.84 -6.25
C THR A 161 2.35 -9.28 -5.73
N LYS A 162 1.89 -10.21 -6.60
CA LYS A 162 1.72 -11.61 -6.24
C LYS A 162 3.06 -12.33 -6.12
N ALA A 163 3.96 -12.06 -7.07
CA ALA A 163 5.33 -12.56 -7.04
C ALA A 163 6.24 -11.76 -6.10
N ARG A 164 5.73 -10.67 -5.50
CA ARG A 164 6.48 -9.70 -4.69
C ARG A 164 7.72 -9.18 -5.42
N ARG A 165 7.55 -8.83 -6.68
CA ARG A 165 8.62 -8.38 -7.57
C ARG A 165 8.23 -7.11 -8.31
N ILE A 166 9.15 -6.14 -8.32
CA ILE A 166 9.04 -4.92 -9.10
C ILE A 166 10.31 -4.77 -9.92
N ASP A 167 10.13 -4.65 -11.24
CA ASP A 167 11.23 -4.41 -12.17
C ASP A 167 11.29 -2.92 -12.50
N VAL A 168 12.45 -2.30 -12.29
CA VAL A 168 12.67 -0.87 -12.52
C VAL A 168 13.79 -0.63 -13.53
N VAL A 169 13.69 0.50 -14.22
CA VAL A 169 14.77 1.06 -15.04
C VAL A 169 15.11 2.43 -14.44
N LEU A 170 16.24 2.51 -13.77
CA LEU A 170 16.65 3.76 -13.11
C LEU A 170 17.29 4.71 -14.13
N PRO A 171 16.87 5.99 -14.16
CA PRO A 171 17.57 7.01 -14.93
C PRO A 171 18.97 7.25 -14.36
N GLU A 172 19.90 7.62 -15.23
CA GLU A 172 21.27 7.98 -14.83
C GLU A 172 21.27 9.10 -13.79
N GLY A 173 22.04 8.94 -12.72
CA GLY A 173 22.16 9.92 -11.64
C GLY A 173 21.17 9.76 -10.49
N LEU A 174 20.09 8.95 -10.61
CA LEU A 174 19.16 8.75 -9.50
C LEU A 174 19.83 8.11 -8.28
N ARG A 175 20.81 7.25 -8.50
CA ARG A 175 21.60 6.62 -7.42
C ARG A 175 22.46 7.64 -6.69
N ASP A 176 23.02 8.61 -7.42
CA ASP A 176 23.96 9.60 -6.86
C ASP A 176 23.24 10.65 -6.01
N LEU A 177 21.98 10.99 -6.38
CA LEU A 177 21.17 11.94 -5.62
C LEU A 177 20.85 11.43 -4.22
N ASN A 178 20.72 10.14 -4.02
CA ASN A 178 20.38 9.54 -2.74
C ASN A 178 21.63 9.25 -1.85
N GLN A 179 22.85 9.40 -2.38
CA GLN A 179 24.10 9.22 -1.63
C GLN A 179 24.65 10.53 -1.02
N SER A 180 24.02 11.67 -1.28
CA SER A 180 24.57 13.00 -0.96
C SER A 180 24.21 13.54 0.43
N GLU A 181 23.52 12.79 1.30
CA GLU A 181 23.27 13.21 2.69
C GLU A 181 23.98 12.29 3.70
N ARG A 182 25.28 12.52 3.82
CA ARG A 182 26.05 12.18 5.02
C ARG A 182 26.92 13.34 5.44
#